data_acbf50dce9fdc9814fe71e9db09e901d
#
_entry.id   acbf50dce9fdc9814fe71e9db09e901d
#
_cell.length_a   1.000
_cell.length_b   1.000
_cell.length_c   1.000
_cell.angle_alpha   90.00
_cell.angle_beta   90.00
_cell.angle_gamma   90.00
#
_symmetry.space_group_name_H-M   'P 1'
#
loop_
_entity.id
_entity.type
_entity.pdbx_description
1 polymer ?
#
loop_
_entity_poly.entity_id
_entity_poly.type
_entity_poly.pdbx_seq_one_letter_code
_entity_poly.pdbx_strand_id
1 'polypeptide(L)'
;MTQITSDRIFELIEKSRLVEPSVLEAQIESIRSKNHGVLPDDPVAVCKSLEDAGLVTRWQCEKFLQGKYKGFFLGSHKLLGHLGSGGMSSVYLAEHIIMKHKRAIKVLPKSKLGNNSYLERFQREAKAIASLNHPNIVRAYDINNEKDTHYLVMEYVEGADMQNLVRKHGPLPYAVAADYVAQAARGLHHAHEAGLIHRDVKPANLLVNKEGVVKVLDLGLALFSEETDASLTMEYNDKVLGTADYLPPEQAINSHKIDARADMYGLGCTLYFLLTGHPPFPDGSIPSRIIKHQNSMPPDIRKDRPDCPGELDGICVKMMQKDPKYRYVDCLQVAEVLESWLVKHRRELVDNP
;
A
#
# COMPACT_ATOMS: atom_id res chain seq x y z
N MET A 1 17.56 -1.72 30.79
CA MET A 1 17.49 -0.58 29.83
C MET A 1 17.50 0.67 30.67
N THR A 2 18.46 1.57 30.46
CA THR A 2 18.55 2.84 31.20
C THR A 2 17.32 3.67 30.85
N GLN A 3 16.56 4.09 31.84
CA GLN A 3 15.36 4.91 31.67
C GLN A 3 15.79 6.24 31.03
N ILE A 4 15.19 6.63 29.89
CA ILE A 4 15.50 7.88 29.23
C ILE A 4 14.92 9.03 30.06
N THR A 5 15.72 10.07 30.29
CA THR A 5 15.31 11.29 31.01
C THR A 5 14.83 12.36 30.05
N SER A 6 14.11 13.36 30.54
CA SER A 6 13.66 14.53 29.78
C SER A 6 14.84 15.29 29.16
N ASP A 7 15.92 15.51 29.88
CA ASP A 7 17.12 16.15 29.35
C ASP A 7 17.74 15.35 28.21
N ARG A 8 17.72 14.02 28.35
CA ARG A 8 18.23 13.15 27.28
C ARG A 8 17.41 13.24 25.99
N ILE A 9 16.11 13.47 26.05
CA ILE A 9 15.26 13.71 24.86
C ILE A 9 15.77 14.95 24.09
N PHE A 10 16.01 16.06 24.79
CA PHE A 10 16.49 17.29 24.15
C PHE A 10 17.88 17.12 23.50
N GLU A 11 18.83 16.44 24.20
CA GLU A 11 20.10 16.09 23.61
C GLU A 11 19.99 15.26 22.31
N LEU A 12 19.05 14.29 22.29
CA LEU A 12 18.81 13.45 21.12
C LEU A 12 18.21 14.25 19.97
N ILE A 13 17.30 15.19 20.26
CA ILE A 13 16.69 16.07 19.26
C ILE A 13 17.77 17.00 18.65
N GLU A 14 18.58 17.62 19.48
CA GLU A 14 19.69 18.46 19.03
C GLU A 14 20.64 17.67 18.12
N LYS A 15 21.11 16.50 18.55
CA LYS A 15 21.94 15.60 17.75
C LYS A 15 21.27 15.12 16.47
N SER A 16 19.95 15.05 16.43
CA SER A 16 19.18 14.63 15.26
C SER A 16 19.11 15.71 14.17
N ARG A 17 19.27 16.99 14.53
CA ARG A 17 19.10 18.16 13.65
C ARG A 17 17.69 18.27 13.04
N LEU A 18 16.68 17.70 13.71
CA LEU A 18 15.27 17.78 13.26
C LEU A 18 14.66 19.17 13.51
N VAL A 19 15.12 19.84 14.56
CA VAL A 19 14.64 21.14 15.01
C VAL A 19 15.84 22.09 15.09
N GLU A 20 15.65 23.32 14.62
CA GLU A 20 16.66 24.38 14.75
C GLU A 20 16.92 24.69 16.24
N PRO A 21 18.19 24.88 16.64
CA PRO A 21 18.56 25.06 18.06
C PRO A 21 17.79 26.17 18.75
N SER A 22 17.65 27.35 18.14
CA SER A 22 16.90 28.47 18.70
C SER A 22 15.41 28.18 18.92
N VAL A 23 14.80 27.41 18.02
CA VAL A 23 13.38 26.97 18.13
C VAL A 23 13.26 25.95 19.25
N LEU A 24 14.21 25.04 19.38
CA LEU A 24 14.22 24.05 20.46
C LEU A 24 14.38 24.71 21.82
N GLU A 25 15.31 25.67 21.99
CA GLU A 25 15.51 26.44 23.21
C GLU A 25 14.23 27.18 23.63
N ALA A 26 13.60 27.88 22.69
CA ALA A 26 12.34 28.57 22.96
C ALA A 26 11.24 27.61 23.43
N GLN A 27 11.17 26.41 22.87
CA GLN A 27 10.20 25.39 23.29
C GLN A 27 10.53 24.82 24.66
N ILE A 28 11.81 24.62 25.00
CA ILE A 28 12.25 24.19 26.32
C ILE A 28 11.77 25.19 27.37
N GLU A 29 12.00 26.51 27.16
CA GLU A 29 11.55 27.55 28.07
C GLU A 29 10.02 27.62 28.18
N SER A 30 9.29 27.40 27.09
CA SER A 30 7.84 27.28 27.09
C SER A 30 7.37 26.08 27.96
N ILE A 31 8.03 24.95 27.86
CA ILE A 31 7.72 23.76 28.66
C ILE A 31 7.99 24.02 30.15
N ARG A 32 9.14 24.63 30.48
CA ARG A 32 9.49 25.00 31.85
C ARG A 32 8.48 25.96 32.46
N SER A 33 8.11 27.01 31.74
CA SER A 33 7.16 28.01 32.24
C SER A 33 5.77 27.43 32.53
N LYS A 34 5.35 26.43 31.77
CA LYS A 34 4.08 25.70 31.99
C LYS A 34 4.18 24.70 33.14
N ASN A 35 5.38 24.33 33.58
CA ASN A 35 5.64 23.33 34.61
C ASN A 35 6.41 23.93 35.80
N HIS A 36 6.00 25.08 36.30
CA HIS A 36 6.54 25.76 37.49
C HIS A 36 8.05 26.01 37.44
N GLY A 37 8.62 26.27 36.28
CA GLY A 37 10.04 26.59 36.08
C GLY A 37 10.98 25.39 35.91
N VAL A 38 10.45 24.17 35.98
CA VAL A 38 11.22 22.91 35.81
C VAL A 38 10.73 22.10 34.60
N LEU A 39 11.57 21.22 34.09
CA LEU A 39 11.14 20.26 33.07
C LEU A 39 10.31 19.15 33.72
N PRO A 40 9.28 18.61 33.01
CA PRO A 40 8.60 17.41 33.47
C PRO A 40 9.60 16.24 33.60
N ASP A 41 9.50 15.47 34.67
CA ASP A 41 10.32 14.25 34.87
C ASP A 41 10.00 13.17 33.85
N ASP A 42 8.74 13.12 33.37
CA ASP A 42 8.28 12.17 32.38
C ASP A 42 8.70 12.59 30.95
N PRO A 43 9.61 11.86 30.27
CA PRO A 43 10.02 12.15 28.91
C PRO A 43 8.89 12.01 27.89
N VAL A 44 7.84 11.26 28.20
CA VAL A 44 6.66 11.13 27.32
C VAL A 44 5.88 12.46 27.30
N ALA A 45 5.75 13.14 28.45
CA ALA A 45 5.12 14.46 28.54
C ALA A 45 5.89 15.51 27.74
N VAL A 46 7.24 15.48 27.79
CA VAL A 46 8.11 16.33 26.95
C VAL A 46 7.88 16.06 25.47
N CYS A 47 7.91 14.79 25.06
CA CYS A 47 7.64 14.39 23.68
C CYS A 47 6.27 14.88 23.19
N LYS A 48 5.23 14.74 24.03
CA LYS A 48 3.87 15.22 23.73
C LYS A 48 3.84 16.73 23.51
N SER A 49 4.51 17.52 24.36
CA SER A 49 4.61 18.96 24.22
C SER A 49 5.30 19.40 22.91
N LEU A 50 6.30 18.66 22.47
CA LEU A 50 7.02 18.89 21.22
C LEU A 50 6.19 18.50 20.00
N GLU A 51 5.41 17.42 20.11
CA GLU A 51 4.44 16.99 19.08
C GLU A 51 3.33 18.02 18.92
N ASP A 52 2.74 18.48 20.03
CA ASP A 52 1.66 19.48 20.04
C ASP A 52 2.14 20.85 19.49
N ALA A 53 3.43 21.17 19.65
CA ALA A 53 4.06 22.33 19.03
C ALA A 53 4.42 22.13 17.54
N GLY A 54 4.20 20.93 16.98
CA GLY A 54 4.49 20.61 15.58
C GLY A 54 5.99 20.51 15.24
N LEU A 55 6.88 20.46 16.24
CA LEU A 55 8.32 20.41 16.03
C LEU A 55 8.82 19.02 15.64
N VAL A 56 8.18 17.99 16.17
CA VAL A 56 8.45 16.58 15.88
C VAL A 56 7.15 15.81 15.68
N THR A 57 7.22 14.68 15.00
CA THR A 57 6.07 13.80 14.85
C THR A 57 6.04 12.76 15.98
N ARG A 58 4.89 12.14 16.20
CA ARG A 58 4.73 11.03 17.13
C ARG A 58 5.74 9.90 16.87
N TRP A 59 5.94 9.53 15.60
CA TRP A 59 6.91 8.50 15.22
C TRP A 59 8.35 8.90 15.58
N GLN A 60 8.72 10.17 15.40
CA GLN A 60 10.04 10.69 15.80
C GLN A 60 10.19 10.65 17.32
N CYS A 61 9.17 11.04 18.07
CA CYS A 61 9.13 10.91 19.52
C CYS A 61 9.36 9.45 19.99
N GLU A 62 8.67 8.50 19.40
CA GLU A 62 8.85 7.06 19.70
C GLU A 62 10.30 6.60 19.46
N LYS A 63 10.99 7.17 18.44
CA LYS A 63 12.41 6.88 18.20
C LYS A 63 13.33 7.50 19.25
N PHE A 64 13.04 8.74 19.69
CA PHE A 64 13.80 9.38 20.76
C PHE A 64 13.64 8.62 22.09
N LEU A 65 12.44 8.19 22.43
CA LEU A 65 12.16 7.35 23.61
C LEU A 65 12.89 5.99 23.56
N GLN A 66 13.28 5.52 22.37
CA GLN A 66 14.15 4.37 22.16
C GLN A 66 15.66 4.72 22.16
N GLY A 67 16.02 5.97 22.47
CA GLY A 67 17.41 6.45 22.43
C GLY A 67 18.00 6.68 21.03
N LYS A 68 17.16 6.68 20.00
CA LYS A 68 17.60 6.84 18.59
C LYS A 68 17.58 8.32 18.21
N TYR A 69 18.64 8.80 17.56
CA TYR A 69 18.78 10.17 17.07
C TYR A 69 19.23 10.25 15.60
N LYS A 70 19.42 9.09 14.94
CA LYS A 70 19.82 8.97 13.52
C LYS A 70 18.72 8.31 12.70
N GLY A 71 18.80 8.49 11.37
CA GLY A 71 17.86 7.88 10.44
C GLY A 71 16.55 8.66 10.25
N PHE A 72 16.56 9.95 10.57
CA PHE A 72 15.45 10.87 10.32
C PHE A 72 15.54 11.59 8.98
N PHE A 73 16.66 11.49 8.29
CA PHE A 73 16.86 12.05 6.97
C PHE A 73 17.31 10.95 6.01
N LEU A 74 16.88 11.07 4.78
CA LEU A 74 17.29 10.21 3.68
C LEU A 74 17.37 11.07 2.41
N GLY A 75 18.60 11.38 1.98
CA GLY A 75 18.87 12.39 0.96
C GLY A 75 18.25 13.75 1.31
N SER A 76 17.47 14.31 0.40
CA SER A 76 16.77 15.59 0.57
C SER A 76 15.43 15.48 1.32
N HIS A 77 15.15 14.35 2.00
CA HIS A 77 13.88 14.10 2.64
C HIS A 77 14.01 13.89 4.15
N LYS A 78 13.15 14.57 4.92
CA LYS A 78 12.93 14.36 6.35
C LYS A 78 11.84 13.32 6.54
N LEU A 79 12.15 12.21 7.23
CA LEU A 79 11.21 11.15 7.54
C LEU A 79 10.28 11.59 8.67
N LEU A 80 8.97 11.52 8.43
CA LEU A 80 7.92 11.96 9.34
C LEU A 80 7.23 10.81 10.05
N GLY A 81 7.17 9.64 9.43
CA GLY A 81 6.44 8.50 9.96
C GLY A 81 6.72 7.22 9.20
N HIS A 82 6.32 6.10 9.78
CA HIS A 82 6.36 4.79 9.14
C HIS A 82 4.96 4.45 8.63
N LEU A 83 4.82 4.23 7.32
CA LEU A 83 3.55 3.91 6.67
C LEU A 83 3.27 2.41 6.64
N GLY A 84 4.32 1.59 6.57
CA GLY A 84 4.17 0.15 6.54
C GLY A 84 5.49 -0.58 6.28
N SER A 85 5.57 -1.82 6.71
CA SER A 85 6.67 -2.74 6.38
C SER A 85 6.12 -3.96 5.66
N GLY A 86 6.81 -4.34 4.63
CA GLY A 86 6.61 -5.63 3.99
C GLY A 86 7.88 -6.47 4.08
N GLY A 87 7.82 -7.77 3.81
CA GLY A 87 8.99 -8.67 3.85
C GLY A 87 10.18 -8.21 3.00
N MET A 88 9.98 -7.28 2.06
CA MET A 88 10.99 -6.81 1.12
C MET A 88 11.33 -5.32 1.24
N SER A 89 10.59 -4.53 2.01
CA SER A 89 10.83 -3.08 2.11
C SER A 89 10.08 -2.47 3.28
N SER A 90 10.52 -1.27 3.68
CA SER A 90 9.79 -0.39 4.60
C SER A 90 9.41 0.89 3.88
N VAL A 91 8.18 1.36 4.08
CA VAL A 91 7.68 2.60 3.48
C VAL A 91 7.53 3.66 4.56
N TYR A 92 8.05 4.84 4.29
CA TYR A 92 8.01 5.98 5.20
C TYR A 92 7.28 7.17 4.57
N LEU A 93 6.48 7.85 5.38
CA LEU A 93 6.07 9.22 5.08
C LEU A 93 7.27 10.15 5.25
N ALA A 94 7.53 10.97 4.27
CA ALA A 94 8.61 11.94 4.29
C ALA A 94 8.17 13.29 3.74
N GLU A 95 8.94 14.34 4.06
CA GLU A 95 8.80 15.68 3.51
C GLU A 95 10.10 16.10 2.83
N HIS A 96 10.02 16.62 1.62
CA HIS A 96 11.20 17.20 0.95
C HIS A 96 11.65 18.47 1.68
N ILE A 97 12.91 18.54 2.10
CA ILE A 97 13.43 19.57 3.01
C ILE A 97 13.17 20.99 2.48
N ILE A 98 13.39 21.23 1.18
CA ILE A 98 13.24 22.54 0.56
C ILE A 98 11.80 22.77 0.07
N MET A 99 11.25 21.83 -0.72
CA MET A 99 9.95 22.02 -1.37
C MET A 99 8.76 21.82 -0.45
N LYS A 100 8.95 21.23 0.73
CA LYS A 100 7.90 20.94 1.74
C LYS A 100 6.77 20.02 1.23
N HIS A 101 6.99 19.32 0.13
CA HIS A 101 6.02 18.35 -0.39
C HIS A 101 6.17 17.01 0.35
N LYS A 102 5.03 16.43 0.71
CA LYS A 102 4.99 15.06 1.25
C LYS A 102 5.28 14.04 0.17
N ARG A 103 6.01 12.99 0.53
CA ARG A 103 6.41 11.86 -0.31
C ARG A 103 6.29 10.55 0.46
N ALA A 104 6.05 9.47 -0.24
CA ALA A 104 6.26 8.13 0.27
C ALA A 104 7.66 7.65 -0.16
N ILE A 105 8.46 7.18 0.78
CA ILE A 105 9.80 6.67 0.49
C ILE A 105 9.83 5.18 0.81
N LYS A 106 10.02 4.36 -0.21
CA LYS A 106 10.16 2.91 -0.11
C LYS A 106 11.63 2.55 -0.03
N VAL A 107 12.05 2.07 1.14
CA VAL A 107 13.45 1.74 1.47
C VAL A 107 13.67 0.24 1.35
N LEU A 108 14.72 -0.16 0.65
CA LEU A 108 15.14 -1.54 0.54
C LEU A 108 15.87 -2.03 1.80
N PRO A 109 15.65 -3.27 2.24
CA PRO A 109 16.35 -3.83 3.38
C PRO A 109 17.83 -4.10 3.03
N LYS A 110 18.72 -3.73 3.94
CA LYS A 110 20.18 -3.93 3.80
C LYS A 110 20.56 -5.40 3.58
N SER A 111 19.80 -6.34 4.13
CA SER A 111 20.03 -7.78 3.97
C SER A 111 19.93 -8.29 2.53
N LYS A 112 19.31 -7.51 1.64
CA LYS A 112 19.15 -7.84 0.21
C LYS A 112 20.23 -7.20 -0.68
N LEU A 113 21.03 -6.29 -0.16
CA LEU A 113 22.05 -5.54 -0.93
C LEU A 113 23.27 -6.39 -1.33
N GLY A 114 23.51 -7.53 -0.69
CA GLY A 114 24.58 -8.47 -1.07
C GLY A 114 24.34 -9.24 -2.36
N ASN A 115 23.16 -9.11 -2.97
CA ASN A 115 22.79 -9.76 -4.22
C ASN A 115 22.67 -8.74 -5.36
N ASN A 116 23.68 -8.66 -6.22
CA ASN A 116 23.70 -7.72 -7.35
C ASN A 116 22.48 -7.87 -8.27
N SER A 117 21.99 -9.10 -8.48
CA SER A 117 20.83 -9.35 -9.33
C SER A 117 19.54 -8.74 -8.74
N TYR A 118 19.44 -8.65 -7.42
CA TYR A 118 18.30 -8.01 -6.75
C TYR A 118 18.29 -6.50 -6.96
N LEU A 119 19.45 -5.85 -6.85
CA LEU A 119 19.58 -4.41 -7.07
C LEU A 119 19.32 -4.03 -8.53
N GLU A 120 19.87 -4.77 -9.48
CA GLU A 120 19.63 -4.55 -10.91
C GLU A 120 18.15 -4.67 -11.28
N ARG A 121 17.45 -5.66 -10.73
CA ARG A 121 16.01 -5.83 -10.93
C ARG A 121 15.24 -4.65 -10.33
N PHE A 122 15.53 -4.28 -9.10
CA PHE A 122 14.91 -3.11 -8.47
C PHE A 122 15.07 -1.85 -9.32
N GLN A 123 16.28 -1.59 -9.86
CA GLN A 123 16.53 -0.44 -10.71
C GLN A 123 15.75 -0.52 -12.04
N ARG A 124 15.67 -1.71 -12.63
CA ARG A 124 14.91 -1.92 -13.88
C ARG A 124 13.43 -1.66 -13.67
N GLU A 125 12.85 -2.20 -12.62
CA GLU A 125 11.44 -2.01 -12.29
C GLU A 125 11.14 -0.58 -11.90
N ALA A 126 11.98 0.03 -11.08
CA ALA A 126 11.81 1.44 -10.73
C ALA A 126 11.84 2.35 -11.96
N LYS A 127 12.70 2.07 -12.96
CA LYS A 127 12.72 2.78 -14.25
C LYS A 127 11.41 2.57 -15.03
N ALA A 128 10.89 1.35 -15.06
CA ALA A 128 9.64 1.04 -15.75
C ALA A 128 8.44 1.73 -15.07
N ILE A 129 8.36 1.70 -13.73
CA ILE A 129 7.32 2.42 -12.99
C ILE A 129 7.44 3.95 -13.16
N ALA A 130 8.66 4.48 -13.20
CA ALA A 130 8.91 5.91 -13.38
C ALA A 130 8.46 6.43 -14.76
N SER A 131 8.36 5.55 -15.77
CA SER A 131 7.81 5.91 -17.08
C SER A 131 6.29 6.02 -17.11
N LEU A 132 5.59 5.45 -16.12
CA LEU A 132 4.13 5.48 -16.04
C LEU A 132 3.64 6.84 -15.51
N ASN A 133 2.69 7.43 -16.23
CA ASN A 133 2.02 8.65 -15.81
C ASN A 133 0.52 8.50 -16.02
N HIS A 134 -0.19 8.04 -15.00
CA HIS A 134 -1.63 7.81 -15.05
C HIS A 134 -2.29 8.21 -13.72
N PRO A 135 -3.49 8.82 -13.72
CA PRO A 135 -4.17 9.25 -12.50
C PRO A 135 -4.40 8.10 -11.50
N ASN A 136 -4.59 6.88 -11.98
CA ASN A 136 -4.86 5.71 -11.14
C ASN A 136 -3.61 4.85 -10.84
N ILE A 137 -2.41 5.38 -11.03
CA ILE A 137 -1.15 4.72 -10.63
C ILE A 137 -0.39 5.65 -9.70
N VAL A 138 0.20 5.10 -8.63
CA VAL A 138 1.11 5.86 -7.79
C VAL A 138 2.37 6.21 -8.57
N ARG A 139 2.64 7.51 -8.68
CA ARG A 139 3.78 8.01 -9.44
C ARG A 139 5.09 7.76 -8.71
N ALA A 140 6.08 7.21 -9.40
CA ALA A 140 7.48 7.23 -8.95
C ALA A 140 8.15 8.51 -9.45
N TYR A 141 8.84 9.21 -8.56
CA TYR A 141 9.53 10.46 -8.88
C TYR A 141 11.02 10.27 -9.10
N ASP A 142 11.64 9.43 -8.27
CA ASP A 142 13.09 9.28 -8.28
C ASP A 142 13.52 7.98 -7.60
N ILE A 143 14.68 7.48 -8.01
CA ILE A 143 15.35 6.36 -7.38
C ILE A 143 16.74 6.82 -6.95
N ASN A 144 17.02 6.66 -5.68
CA ASN A 144 18.25 7.18 -5.09
C ASN A 144 18.94 6.16 -4.20
N ASN A 145 20.20 6.44 -3.88
CA ASN A 145 20.94 5.73 -2.86
C ASN A 145 21.66 6.71 -1.93
N GLU A 146 21.67 6.40 -0.65
CA GLU A 146 22.49 7.08 0.33
C GLU A 146 23.29 6.03 1.10
N LYS A 147 24.63 6.05 0.92
CA LYS A 147 25.52 4.98 1.41
C LYS A 147 25.04 3.63 0.90
N ASP A 148 24.72 2.70 1.83
CA ASP A 148 24.21 1.35 1.52
C ASP A 148 22.66 1.28 1.52
N THR A 149 21.95 2.40 1.43
CA THR A 149 20.50 2.43 1.49
C THR A 149 19.94 2.86 0.14
N HIS A 150 19.31 1.95 -0.57
CA HIS A 150 18.58 2.24 -1.81
C HIS A 150 17.13 2.51 -1.50
N TYR A 151 16.55 3.51 -2.16
CA TYR A 151 15.16 3.89 -1.93
C TYR A 151 14.53 4.50 -3.17
N LEU A 152 13.21 4.32 -3.25
CA LEU A 152 12.33 4.87 -4.28
C LEU A 152 11.48 5.99 -3.66
N VAL A 153 11.51 7.16 -4.28
CA VAL A 153 10.68 8.31 -3.92
C VAL A 153 9.40 8.29 -4.73
N MET A 154 8.26 8.23 -4.05
CA MET A 154 6.95 8.07 -4.68
C MET A 154 5.97 9.15 -4.23
N GLU A 155 4.88 9.26 -4.97
CA GLU A 155 3.69 10.01 -4.57
C GLU A 155 3.20 9.53 -3.20
N TYR A 156 2.96 10.47 -2.28
CA TYR A 156 2.22 10.18 -1.06
C TYR A 156 0.73 10.38 -1.32
N VAL A 157 -0.03 9.33 -1.15
CA VAL A 157 -1.49 9.32 -1.28
C VAL A 157 -2.09 9.44 0.11
N GLU A 158 -2.77 10.53 0.40
CA GLU A 158 -3.47 10.71 1.67
C GLU A 158 -4.83 10.03 1.61
N GLY A 159 -4.89 8.81 2.11
CA GLY A 159 -6.08 7.97 2.05
C GLY A 159 -5.89 6.65 2.79
N ALA A 160 -6.65 5.65 2.38
CA ALA A 160 -6.57 4.30 2.93
C ALA A 160 -6.58 3.27 1.78
N ASP A 161 -5.98 2.11 2.02
CA ASP A 161 -6.16 0.98 1.12
C ASP A 161 -7.58 0.39 1.24
N MET A 162 -8.03 -0.27 0.18
CA MET A 162 -9.38 -0.82 0.11
C MET A 162 -9.63 -1.90 1.17
N GLN A 163 -8.59 -2.60 1.63
CA GLN A 163 -8.74 -3.59 2.71
C GLN A 163 -9.11 -2.91 4.03
N ASN A 164 -8.42 -1.82 4.37
CA ASN A 164 -8.70 -1.04 5.57
C ASN A 164 -10.03 -0.29 5.47
N LEU A 165 -10.43 0.18 4.28
CA LEU A 165 -11.75 0.78 4.07
C LEU A 165 -12.86 -0.22 4.42
N VAL A 166 -12.81 -1.44 3.87
CA VAL A 166 -13.82 -2.48 4.14
C VAL A 166 -13.77 -2.94 5.60
N ARG A 167 -12.58 -3.08 6.18
CA ARG A 167 -12.46 -3.41 7.62
C ARG A 167 -13.11 -2.39 8.53
N LYS A 168 -13.04 -1.11 8.17
CA LYS A 168 -13.57 -0.01 8.98
C LYS A 168 -15.06 0.23 8.76
N HIS A 169 -15.54 0.09 7.54
CA HIS A 169 -16.88 0.52 7.14
C HIS A 169 -17.82 -0.63 6.73
N GLY A 170 -17.31 -1.87 6.63
CA GLY A 170 -18.02 -3.01 6.06
C GLY A 170 -18.00 -3.01 4.53
N PRO A 171 -18.78 -3.90 3.90
CA PRO A 171 -18.96 -3.96 2.45
C PRO A 171 -19.39 -2.61 1.87
N LEU A 172 -18.82 -2.26 0.70
CA LEU A 172 -19.07 -0.97 0.07
C LEU A 172 -20.42 -0.96 -0.68
N PRO A 173 -21.04 0.23 -0.89
CA PRO A 173 -22.13 0.38 -1.84
C PRO A 173 -21.71 -0.08 -3.24
N TYR A 174 -22.64 -0.68 -4.00
CA TYR A 174 -22.37 -1.26 -5.32
C TYR A 174 -21.71 -0.29 -6.29
N ALA A 175 -22.20 0.96 -6.33
CA ALA A 175 -21.65 2.00 -7.19
C ALA A 175 -20.22 2.36 -6.82
N VAL A 176 -19.94 2.47 -5.53
CA VAL A 176 -18.58 2.82 -5.04
C VAL A 176 -17.60 1.70 -5.38
N ALA A 177 -17.99 0.44 -5.15
CA ALA A 177 -17.15 -0.71 -5.47
C ALA A 177 -16.90 -0.81 -6.98
N ALA A 178 -17.94 -0.62 -7.81
CA ALA A 178 -17.82 -0.64 -9.27
C ALA A 178 -16.93 0.49 -9.79
N ASP A 179 -17.10 1.72 -9.28
CA ASP A 179 -16.25 2.87 -9.66
C ASP A 179 -14.79 2.66 -9.28
N TYR A 180 -14.51 2.21 -8.07
CA TYR A 180 -13.15 1.98 -7.62
C TYR A 180 -12.45 0.89 -8.44
N VAL A 181 -13.16 -0.17 -8.78
CA VAL A 181 -12.61 -1.25 -9.63
C VAL A 181 -12.42 -0.78 -11.07
N ALA A 182 -13.34 0.04 -11.62
CA ALA A 182 -13.17 0.63 -12.95
C ALA A 182 -11.92 1.52 -13.01
N GLN A 183 -11.71 2.38 -12.02
CA GLN A 183 -10.52 3.22 -11.91
C GLN A 183 -9.22 2.37 -11.82
N ALA A 184 -9.21 1.33 -10.97
CA ALA A 184 -8.08 0.41 -10.87
C ALA A 184 -7.80 -0.31 -12.19
N ALA A 185 -8.85 -0.74 -12.90
CA ALA A 185 -8.75 -1.39 -14.20
C ALA A 185 -8.10 -0.48 -15.26
N ARG A 186 -8.43 0.82 -15.27
CA ARG A 186 -7.76 1.81 -16.16
C ARG A 186 -6.28 1.96 -15.84
N GLY A 187 -5.93 2.02 -14.57
CA GLY A 187 -4.53 2.07 -14.14
C GLY A 187 -3.75 0.82 -14.54
N LEU A 188 -4.32 -0.36 -14.32
CA LEU A 188 -3.71 -1.64 -14.73
C LEU A 188 -3.56 -1.73 -16.26
N HIS A 189 -4.58 -1.33 -17.02
CA HIS A 189 -4.49 -1.32 -18.48
C HIS A 189 -3.33 -0.46 -18.98
N HIS A 190 -3.16 0.75 -18.43
CA HIS A 190 -2.03 1.62 -18.78
C HIS A 190 -0.67 0.98 -18.47
N ALA A 191 -0.55 0.27 -17.36
CA ALA A 191 0.66 -0.49 -17.03
C ALA A 191 0.90 -1.65 -18.01
N HIS A 192 -0.17 -2.35 -18.41
CA HIS A 192 -0.10 -3.46 -19.37
C HIS A 192 0.35 -2.99 -20.77
N GLU A 193 -0.10 -1.81 -21.24
CA GLU A 193 0.38 -1.21 -22.48
C GLU A 193 1.89 -0.92 -22.45
N ALA A 194 2.44 -0.62 -21.27
CA ALA A 194 3.87 -0.46 -21.05
C ALA A 194 4.62 -1.82 -20.83
N GLY A 195 3.93 -2.96 -20.97
CA GLY A 195 4.50 -4.29 -20.81
C GLY A 195 4.68 -4.72 -19.35
N LEU A 196 4.04 -4.04 -18.39
CA LEU A 196 4.15 -4.34 -16.97
C LEU A 196 2.90 -5.07 -16.48
N ILE A 197 3.07 -6.23 -15.86
CA ILE A 197 2.03 -6.99 -15.19
C ILE A 197 2.23 -6.83 -13.68
N HIS A 198 1.17 -6.54 -12.92
CA HIS A 198 1.25 -6.28 -11.49
C HIS A 198 1.50 -7.55 -10.67
N ARG A 199 0.82 -8.66 -10.98
CA ARG A 199 0.96 -10.01 -10.38
C ARG A 199 0.54 -10.15 -8.92
N ASP A 200 0.20 -9.06 -8.22
CA ASP A 200 -0.26 -9.06 -6.82
C ASP A 200 -1.41 -8.06 -6.61
N VAL A 201 -2.41 -8.10 -7.51
CA VAL A 201 -3.60 -7.24 -7.39
C VAL A 201 -4.47 -7.74 -6.25
N LYS A 202 -4.66 -6.88 -5.24
CA LYS A 202 -5.47 -7.14 -4.04
C LYS A 202 -5.89 -5.83 -3.37
N PRO A 203 -6.89 -5.83 -2.48
CA PRO A 203 -7.38 -4.62 -1.82
C PRO A 203 -6.30 -3.80 -1.11
N ALA A 204 -5.30 -4.46 -0.50
CA ALA A 204 -4.19 -3.79 0.19
C ALA A 204 -3.25 -3.00 -0.74
N ASN A 205 -3.23 -3.32 -2.05
CA ASN A 205 -2.41 -2.66 -3.06
C ASN A 205 -3.18 -1.61 -3.87
N LEU A 206 -4.40 -1.28 -3.47
CA LEU A 206 -5.26 -0.27 -4.08
C LEU A 206 -5.61 0.79 -3.03
N LEU A 207 -4.98 1.97 -3.13
CA LEU A 207 -5.28 3.11 -2.25
C LEU A 207 -6.45 3.92 -2.81
N VAL A 208 -7.25 4.47 -1.91
CA VAL A 208 -8.28 5.46 -2.25
C VAL A 208 -7.96 6.73 -1.48
N ASN A 209 -7.83 7.84 -2.19
CA ASN A 209 -7.61 9.13 -1.57
C ASN A 209 -8.93 9.76 -1.07
N LYS A 210 -8.87 10.94 -0.45
CA LYS A 210 -10.03 11.65 0.11
C LYS A 210 -11.06 12.07 -0.95
N GLU A 211 -10.61 12.24 -2.19
CA GLU A 211 -11.41 12.64 -3.35
C GLU A 211 -12.04 11.42 -4.06
N GLY A 212 -11.84 10.19 -3.56
CA GLY A 212 -12.33 8.96 -4.18
C GLY A 212 -11.51 8.49 -5.39
N VAL A 213 -10.31 9.03 -5.58
CA VAL A 213 -9.41 8.59 -6.67
C VAL A 213 -8.63 7.36 -6.22
N VAL A 214 -8.73 6.30 -7.01
CA VAL A 214 -7.98 5.05 -6.78
C VAL A 214 -6.57 5.17 -7.33
N LYS A 215 -5.60 4.67 -6.59
CA LYS A 215 -4.18 4.59 -6.94
C LYS A 215 -3.66 3.17 -6.79
N VAL A 216 -3.20 2.56 -7.86
CA VAL A 216 -2.54 1.25 -7.86
C VAL A 216 -1.12 1.41 -7.31
N LEU A 217 -0.79 0.60 -6.30
CA LEU A 217 0.53 0.52 -5.67
C LEU A 217 1.36 -0.63 -6.23
N ASP A 218 2.67 -0.59 -6.02
CA ASP A 218 3.61 -1.72 -6.09
C ASP A 218 3.61 -2.51 -7.42
N LEU A 219 3.39 -1.83 -8.55
CA LEU A 219 3.53 -2.41 -9.89
C LEU A 219 4.94 -3.03 -10.08
N GLY A 220 4.97 -4.30 -10.50
CA GLY A 220 6.21 -4.97 -10.90
C GLY A 220 7.08 -5.55 -9.78
N LEU A 221 6.80 -5.30 -8.51
CA LEU A 221 7.63 -5.81 -7.39
C LEU A 221 7.50 -7.33 -7.16
N ALA A 222 6.53 -7.98 -7.77
CA ALA A 222 6.33 -9.43 -7.67
C ALA A 222 7.39 -10.24 -8.46
N LEU A 223 8.11 -9.63 -9.41
CA LEU A 223 9.24 -10.27 -10.10
C LEU A 223 10.40 -10.64 -9.17
N PHE A 224 10.47 -10.03 -7.97
CA PHE A 224 11.48 -10.39 -6.95
C PHE A 224 11.28 -11.74 -6.30
N SER A 225 10.08 -12.33 -6.39
CA SER A 225 9.76 -13.62 -5.76
C SER A 225 10.08 -14.83 -6.62
N GLU A 226 10.34 -14.66 -7.92
CA GLU A 226 10.32 -15.77 -8.88
C GLU A 226 11.64 -16.57 -9.02
N GLU A 227 12.78 -16.06 -8.54
CA GLU A 227 14.06 -16.79 -8.68
C GLU A 227 14.65 -17.31 -7.35
N THR A 228 13.97 -17.11 -6.24
CA THR A 228 14.37 -17.75 -5.00
C THR A 228 13.49 -18.97 -4.79
N ASP A 229 14.07 -20.12 -5.09
CA ASP A 229 13.64 -21.49 -4.78
C ASP A 229 12.29 -21.69 -4.07
N ALA A 230 11.57 -22.72 -4.49
CA ALA A 230 10.34 -23.24 -3.86
C ALA A 230 10.45 -23.49 -2.32
N SER A 231 11.63 -23.31 -1.73
CA SER A 231 11.90 -23.39 -0.30
C SER A 231 11.54 -22.13 0.49
N LEU A 232 11.40 -20.94 -0.15
CA LEU A 232 11.03 -19.68 0.53
C LEU A 232 9.54 -19.53 0.80
N THR A 233 8.71 -20.40 0.27
CA THR A 233 7.25 -20.41 0.50
C THR A 233 6.87 -20.72 1.95
N MET A 234 7.78 -21.23 2.77
CA MET A 234 7.49 -21.59 4.18
C MET A 234 7.86 -20.52 5.22
N GLU A 235 8.71 -19.54 4.92
CA GLU A 235 9.19 -18.57 5.93
C GLU A 235 8.38 -17.24 6.03
N TYR A 236 7.41 -17.00 5.13
CA TYR A 236 6.66 -15.74 5.07
C TYR A 236 5.17 -15.92 5.35
N ASN A 237 4.81 -16.47 6.51
CA ASN A 237 3.43 -16.86 6.85
C ASN A 237 2.38 -15.76 6.67
N ASP A 238 2.62 -14.50 7.04
CA ASP A 238 1.57 -13.47 7.02
C ASP A 238 1.33 -12.84 5.64
N LYS A 239 2.37 -12.70 4.79
CA LYS A 239 2.21 -12.17 3.42
C LYS A 239 1.66 -13.19 2.44
N VAL A 240 2.09 -14.43 2.55
CA VAL A 240 1.56 -15.55 1.77
C VAL A 240 0.09 -15.77 2.10
N LEU A 241 -0.31 -15.57 3.37
CA LEU A 241 -1.71 -15.68 3.81
C LEU A 241 -2.63 -14.70 3.06
N GLY A 242 -2.24 -13.40 2.96
CA GLY A 242 -3.06 -12.39 2.30
C GLY A 242 -3.03 -12.43 0.77
N THR A 243 -1.95 -12.93 0.16
CA THR A 243 -1.81 -13.03 -1.30
C THR A 243 -2.52 -14.25 -1.87
N ALA A 244 -2.56 -15.36 -1.12
CA ALA A 244 -3.23 -16.59 -1.56
C ALA A 244 -4.74 -16.40 -1.84
N ASP A 245 -5.38 -15.42 -1.20
CA ASP A 245 -6.81 -15.13 -1.34
C ASP A 245 -7.18 -14.42 -2.67
N TYR A 246 -6.19 -13.98 -3.44
CA TYR A 246 -6.34 -13.23 -4.69
C TYR A 246 -5.53 -13.82 -5.83
N LEU A 247 -4.92 -15.01 -5.62
CA LEU A 247 -3.97 -15.62 -6.55
C LEU A 247 -4.66 -16.17 -7.79
N PRO A 248 -4.28 -15.74 -9.02
CA PRO A 248 -4.82 -16.28 -10.27
C PRO A 248 -4.49 -17.78 -10.43
N PRO A 249 -5.42 -18.59 -10.97
CA PRO A 249 -5.21 -20.02 -11.21
C PRO A 249 -3.92 -20.34 -12.00
N GLU A 250 -3.71 -19.59 -13.09
CA GLU A 250 -2.54 -19.74 -13.96
C GLU A 250 -1.23 -19.37 -13.28
N GLN A 251 -1.24 -18.38 -12.40
CA GLN A 251 -0.06 -17.96 -11.62
C GLN A 251 0.33 -19.02 -10.59
N ALA A 252 -0.67 -19.69 -10.01
CA ALA A 252 -0.45 -20.79 -9.07
C ALA A 252 0.17 -22.03 -9.76
N ILE A 253 -0.03 -22.21 -11.09
CA ILE A 253 0.52 -23.33 -11.86
C ILE A 253 1.90 -22.98 -12.42
N ASN A 254 2.04 -21.80 -13.03
CA ASN A 254 3.30 -21.37 -13.65
C ASN A 254 3.39 -19.83 -13.71
N SER A 255 4.09 -19.26 -12.76
CA SER A 255 4.25 -17.81 -12.63
C SER A 255 4.99 -17.15 -13.81
N HIS A 256 5.78 -17.94 -14.60
CA HIS A 256 6.52 -17.42 -15.75
C HIS A 256 5.69 -17.27 -17.02
N LYS A 257 4.51 -17.92 -17.11
CA LYS A 257 3.66 -17.94 -18.30
C LYS A 257 2.33 -17.23 -18.12
N ILE A 258 2.33 -16.13 -17.39
CA ILE A 258 1.13 -15.33 -17.17
C ILE A 258 1.10 -14.11 -18.09
N ASP A 259 -0.10 -13.67 -18.45
CA ASP A 259 -0.35 -12.41 -19.15
C ASP A 259 -1.12 -11.42 -18.28
N ALA A 260 -1.42 -10.25 -18.84
CA ALA A 260 -2.13 -9.17 -18.19
C ALA A 260 -3.49 -9.57 -17.56
N ARG A 261 -4.12 -10.66 -18.05
CA ARG A 261 -5.38 -11.16 -17.54
C ARG A 261 -5.26 -11.82 -16.16
N ALA A 262 -4.04 -12.08 -15.68
CA ALA A 262 -3.80 -12.48 -14.29
C ALA A 262 -4.23 -11.36 -13.32
N ASP A 263 -3.87 -10.10 -13.61
CA ASP A 263 -4.25 -8.96 -12.78
C ASP A 263 -5.78 -8.75 -12.75
N MET A 264 -6.45 -9.04 -13.87
CA MET A 264 -7.91 -9.00 -13.94
C MET A 264 -8.58 -9.97 -12.98
N TYR A 265 -8.02 -11.18 -12.79
CA TYR A 265 -8.53 -12.15 -11.82
C TYR A 265 -8.41 -11.62 -10.39
N GLY A 266 -7.24 -11.09 -10.00
CA GLY A 266 -7.03 -10.47 -8.69
C GLY A 266 -7.96 -9.28 -8.46
N LEU A 267 -8.21 -8.49 -9.52
CA LEU A 267 -9.16 -7.38 -9.48
C LEU A 267 -10.61 -7.87 -9.32
N GLY A 268 -10.99 -8.99 -9.94
CA GLY A 268 -12.28 -9.65 -9.73
C GLY A 268 -12.46 -10.14 -8.29
N CYS A 269 -11.44 -10.78 -7.71
CA CYS A 269 -11.44 -11.15 -6.30
C CYS A 269 -11.53 -9.92 -5.38
N THR A 270 -10.92 -8.79 -5.79
CA THR A 270 -11.03 -7.52 -5.08
C THR A 270 -12.45 -6.98 -5.14
N LEU A 271 -13.10 -6.98 -6.30
CA LEU A 271 -14.51 -6.58 -6.42
C LEU A 271 -15.41 -7.43 -5.51
N TYR A 272 -15.22 -8.75 -5.52
CA TYR A 272 -15.94 -9.66 -4.63
C TYR A 272 -15.75 -9.23 -3.15
N PHE A 273 -14.51 -9.00 -2.73
CA PHE A 273 -14.18 -8.55 -1.37
C PHE A 273 -14.86 -7.21 -1.02
N LEU A 274 -14.84 -6.24 -1.92
CA LEU A 274 -15.47 -4.93 -1.68
C LEU A 274 -16.98 -5.06 -1.49
N LEU A 275 -17.62 -6.01 -2.16
CA LEU A 275 -19.05 -6.24 -2.12
C LEU A 275 -19.52 -7.10 -0.94
N THR A 276 -18.69 -8.04 -0.47
CA THR A 276 -19.07 -9.04 0.57
C THR A 276 -18.37 -8.84 1.91
N GLY A 277 -17.22 -8.14 1.94
CA GLY A 277 -16.39 -7.96 3.13
C GLY A 277 -15.36 -9.06 3.37
N HIS A 278 -15.35 -10.11 2.56
CA HIS A 278 -14.39 -11.21 2.64
C HIS A 278 -13.94 -11.69 1.24
N PRO A 279 -12.78 -12.35 1.10
CA PRO A 279 -12.35 -12.90 -0.18
C PRO A 279 -13.26 -14.05 -0.64
N PRO A 280 -13.21 -14.44 -1.95
CA PRO A 280 -14.07 -15.52 -2.48
C PRO A 280 -13.93 -16.85 -1.76
N PHE A 281 -12.75 -17.17 -1.25
CA PHE A 281 -12.44 -18.44 -0.58
C PHE A 281 -11.71 -18.20 0.75
N PRO A 282 -12.40 -17.69 1.81
CA PRO A 282 -11.75 -17.31 3.06
C PRO A 282 -11.28 -18.50 3.92
N ASP A 283 -11.89 -19.69 3.71
CA ASP A 283 -11.75 -20.83 4.61
C ASP A 283 -10.70 -21.83 4.18
N GLY A 284 -10.07 -22.45 5.18
CA GLY A 284 -9.12 -23.52 5.02
C GLY A 284 -7.66 -23.07 5.06
N SER A 285 -6.74 -24.01 4.89
CA SER A 285 -5.31 -23.73 4.80
C SER A 285 -4.95 -23.01 3.48
N ILE A 286 -3.77 -22.39 3.43
CA ILE A 286 -3.26 -21.74 2.20
C ILE A 286 -3.31 -22.68 1.00
N PRO A 287 -2.80 -23.95 1.05
CA PRO A 287 -2.93 -24.87 -0.07
C PRO A 287 -4.38 -25.13 -0.47
N SER A 288 -5.30 -25.25 0.49
CA SER A 288 -6.74 -25.45 0.21
C SER A 288 -7.34 -24.26 -0.53
N ARG A 289 -6.99 -23.01 -0.16
CA ARG A 289 -7.46 -21.80 -0.85
C ARG A 289 -6.92 -21.73 -2.27
N ILE A 290 -5.63 -22.03 -2.49
CA ILE A 290 -5.02 -22.10 -3.82
C ILE A 290 -5.76 -23.12 -4.70
N ILE A 291 -6.05 -24.31 -4.17
CA ILE A 291 -6.83 -25.34 -4.90
C ILE A 291 -8.24 -24.84 -5.25
N LYS A 292 -8.91 -24.09 -4.34
CA LYS A 292 -10.22 -23.50 -4.63
C LYS A 292 -10.11 -22.44 -5.74
N HIS A 293 -9.07 -21.59 -5.73
CA HIS A 293 -8.82 -20.65 -6.82
C HIS A 293 -8.62 -21.35 -8.17
N GLN A 294 -8.00 -22.52 -8.19
CA GLN A 294 -7.79 -23.29 -9.43
C GLN A 294 -9.07 -23.96 -9.93
N ASN A 295 -9.88 -24.54 -9.04
CA ASN A 295 -10.90 -25.51 -9.43
C ASN A 295 -12.35 -25.08 -9.10
N SER A 296 -12.56 -24.16 -8.15
CA SER A 296 -13.92 -23.81 -7.71
C SER A 296 -14.36 -22.47 -8.29
N MET A 297 -15.57 -22.40 -8.82
CA MET A 297 -16.16 -21.11 -9.19
C MET A 297 -16.34 -20.24 -7.93
N PRO A 298 -16.24 -18.90 -8.04
CA PRO A 298 -16.52 -18.03 -6.91
C PRO A 298 -17.95 -18.22 -6.41
N PRO A 299 -18.19 -18.12 -5.10
CA PRO A 299 -19.56 -18.14 -4.57
C PRO A 299 -20.37 -16.98 -5.15
N ASP A 300 -21.68 -17.18 -5.27
CA ASP A 300 -22.62 -16.14 -5.66
C ASP A 300 -22.63 -15.03 -4.59
N ILE A 301 -22.37 -13.77 -5.00
CA ILE A 301 -22.36 -12.59 -4.12
C ILE A 301 -23.72 -12.44 -3.40
N ARG A 302 -24.80 -12.86 -4.02
CA ARG A 302 -26.16 -12.78 -3.47
C ARG A 302 -26.40 -13.67 -2.26
N LYS A 303 -25.48 -14.58 -1.92
CA LYS A 303 -25.53 -15.31 -0.64
C LYS A 303 -25.27 -14.38 0.55
N ASP A 304 -24.38 -13.40 0.37
CA ASP A 304 -24.01 -12.41 1.38
C ASP A 304 -24.79 -11.11 1.21
N ARG A 305 -25.10 -10.76 -0.04
CA ARG A 305 -25.82 -9.56 -0.45
C ARG A 305 -26.98 -9.93 -1.38
N PRO A 306 -28.14 -10.38 -0.86
CA PRO A 306 -29.29 -10.85 -1.67
C PRO A 306 -29.82 -9.81 -2.67
N ASP A 307 -29.61 -8.54 -2.39
CA ASP A 307 -29.97 -7.37 -3.20
C ASP A 307 -28.94 -7.02 -4.30
N CYS A 308 -27.84 -7.79 -4.42
CA CYS A 308 -26.81 -7.52 -5.40
C CYS A 308 -27.34 -7.60 -6.83
N PRO A 309 -27.17 -6.55 -7.66
CA PRO A 309 -27.57 -6.58 -9.06
C PRO A 309 -26.89 -7.73 -9.82
N GLY A 310 -27.69 -8.57 -10.49
CA GLY A 310 -27.17 -9.74 -11.19
C GLY A 310 -26.17 -9.42 -12.30
N GLU A 311 -26.26 -8.22 -12.91
CA GLU A 311 -25.29 -7.76 -13.90
C GLU A 311 -23.92 -7.55 -13.26
N LEU A 312 -23.86 -6.95 -12.05
CA LEU A 312 -22.59 -6.72 -11.32
C LEU A 312 -21.96 -8.03 -10.85
N ASP A 313 -22.76 -8.96 -10.33
CA ASP A 313 -22.33 -10.32 -10.03
C ASP A 313 -21.76 -11.02 -11.26
N GLY A 314 -22.46 -10.93 -12.41
CA GLY A 314 -21.99 -11.48 -13.69
C GLY A 314 -20.65 -10.91 -14.15
N ILE A 315 -20.41 -9.60 -13.98
CA ILE A 315 -19.14 -8.96 -14.28
C ILE A 315 -18.05 -9.55 -13.39
N CYS A 316 -18.29 -9.63 -12.08
CA CYS A 316 -17.36 -10.18 -11.10
C CYS A 316 -16.98 -11.64 -11.42
N VAL A 317 -17.97 -12.49 -11.68
CA VAL A 317 -17.77 -13.90 -12.07
C VAL A 317 -16.99 -14.04 -13.38
N LYS A 318 -17.25 -13.17 -14.36
CA LYS A 318 -16.51 -13.19 -15.64
C LYS A 318 -15.04 -12.81 -15.46
N MET A 319 -14.72 -11.83 -14.62
CA MET A 319 -13.34 -11.48 -14.28
C MET A 319 -12.60 -12.65 -13.63
N MET A 320 -13.30 -13.48 -12.83
CA MET A 320 -12.74 -14.61 -12.10
C MET A 320 -12.84 -15.96 -12.82
N GLN A 321 -13.10 -15.99 -14.14
CA GLN A 321 -13.07 -17.25 -14.90
C GLN A 321 -11.69 -17.93 -14.78
N LYS A 322 -11.69 -19.26 -14.68
CA LYS A 322 -10.46 -20.03 -14.43
C LYS A 322 -9.52 -19.99 -15.62
N ASP A 323 -10.02 -20.25 -16.79
CA ASP A 323 -9.26 -20.08 -18.04
C ASP A 323 -9.31 -18.61 -18.48
N PRO A 324 -8.14 -17.94 -18.61
CA PRO A 324 -8.06 -16.54 -19.00
C PRO A 324 -8.79 -16.18 -20.30
N LYS A 325 -8.96 -17.15 -21.22
CA LYS A 325 -9.66 -16.91 -22.48
C LYS A 325 -11.16 -16.60 -22.33
N TYR A 326 -11.77 -16.96 -21.19
CA TYR A 326 -13.18 -16.70 -20.89
C TYR A 326 -13.37 -15.40 -20.09
N ARG A 327 -12.29 -14.75 -19.65
CA ARG A 327 -12.32 -13.42 -19.02
C ARG A 327 -12.62 -12.34 -20.07
N TYR A 328 -12.55 -11.10 -19.70
CA TYR A 328 -12.51 -9.98 -20.64
C TYR A 328 -11.18 -9.96 -21.39
N VAL A 329 -11.14 -9.27 -22.53
CA VAL A 329 -9.93 -9.22 -23.40
C VAL A 329 -8.78 -8.53 -22.65
N ASP A 330 -9.07 -7.42 -21.99
CA ASP A 330 -8.12 -6.62 -21.22
C ASP A 330 -8.80 -5.88 -20.06
N CYS A 331 -8.03 -5.16 -19.27
CA CYS A 331 -8.56 -4.37 -18.16
C CYS A 331 -9.32 -3.11 -18.62
N LEU A 332 -9.09 -2.59 -19.83
CA LEU A 332 -9.87 -1.49 -20.38
C LEU A 332 -11.33 -1.91 -20.57
N GLN A 333 -11.55 -3.08 -21.15
CA GLN A 333 -12.92 -3.62 -21.30
C GLN A 333 -13.62 -3.80 -19.95
N VAL A 334 -12.90 -4.20 -18.90
CA VAL A 334 -13.46 -4.26 -17.53
C VAL A 334 -13.92 -2.88 -17.08
N ALA A 335 -13.09 -1.86 -17.24
CA ALA A 335 -13.43 -0.49 -16.87
C ALA A 335 -14.68 0.01 -17.63
N GLU A 336 -14.73 -0.17 -18.95
CA GLU A 336 -15.84 0.25 -19.79
C GLU A 336 -17.17 -0.43 -19.43
N VAL A 337 -17.15 -1.72 -19.12
CA VAL A 337 -18.35 -2.47 -18.71
C VAL A 337 -18.86 -1.98 -17.35
N LEU A 338 -17.97 -1.75 -16.38
CA LEU A 338 -18.35 -1.22 -15.07
C LEU A 338 -18.86 0.23 -15.18
N GLU A 339 -18.23 1.08 -15.96
CA GLU A 339 -18.68 2.45 -16.20
C GLU A 339 -20.04 2.49 -16.90
N SER A 340 -20.26 1.61 -17.88
CA SER A 340 -21.56 1.47 -18.58
C SER A 340 -22.64 1.02 -17.58
N TRP A 341 -22.30 0.09 -16.70
CA TRP A 341 -23.18 -0.34 -15.62
C TRP A 341 -23.53 0.82 -14.67
N LEU A 342 -22.55 1.63 -14.26
CA LEU A 342 -22.75 2.81 -13.41
C LEU A 342 -23.68 3.85 -14.06
N VAL A 343 -23.49 4.12 -15.35
CA VAL A 343 -24.35 5.06 -16.09
C VAL A 343 -25.80 4.55 -16.13
N LYS A 344 -26.00 3.26 -16.41
CA LYS A 344 -27.31 2.63 -16.48
C LYS A 344 -28.07 2.69 -15.16
N HIS A 345 -27.39 2.46 -14.05
CA HIS A 345 -27.97 2.39 -12.70
C HIS A 345 -27.90 3.72 -11.93
N ARG A 346 -27.45 4.79 -12.54
CA ARG A 346 -27.24 6.10 -11.89
C ARG A 346 -28.51 6.62 -11.19
N ARG A 347 -29.70 6.37 -11.73
CA ARG A 347 -30.99 6.80 -11.13
C ARG A 347 -31.30 6.00 -9.87
N GLU A 348 -31.13 4.69 -9.89
CA GLU A 348 -31.38 3.81 -8.76
C GLU A 348 -30.41 4.06 -7.59
N LEU A 349 -29.17 4.52 -7.91
CA LEU A 349 -28.10 4.80 -6.95
C LEU A 349 -28.25 6.16 -6.26
N VAL A 350 -29.01 7.09 -6.87
CA VAL A 350 -29.32 8.42 -6.27
C VAL A 350 -30.51 8.32 -5.33
N ASP A 351 -31.45 7.40 -5.61
CA ASP A 351 -32.68 7.23 -4.84
C ASP A 351 -32.51 6.29 -3.63
N ASN A 352 -31.38 5.56 -3.54
CA ASN A 352 -31.06 4.63 -2.44
C ASN A 352 -29.56 4.76 -2.08
N PRO A 353 -29.17 5.83 -1.29
CA PRO A 353 -27.77 6.09 -0.93
C PRO A 353 -27.18 5.08 0.05
#